data_ad37ed715eb7268118b590b6079de84d
#
_entry.id   ad37ed715eb7268118b590b6079de84d
#
_cell.length_a   1.000
_cell.length_b   1.000
_cell.length_c   1.000
_cell.angle_alpha   90.00
_cell.angle_beta   90.00
_cell.angle_gamma   90.00
#
_symmetry.space_group_name_H-M   'P 1'
#
loop_
_entity.id
_entity.type
_entity.pdbx_description
1 polymer ?
#
loop_
_entity_poly.entity_id
_entity_poly.type
_entity_poly.pdbx_seq_one_letter_code
_entity_poly.pdbx_strand_id
1 'polypeptide(L)'
;GMLNPANPEVQEYELAILREFAEKYPDVDGIVFDRVRFDNITSDFSPLSKELFEAYAGTKVADYPDDILRWTQDADGKWDWSQGPLFRKWIEWRASVIKDFVTEAHRQLKEINPRLLVGDYTGAWYPTYYYVGVNWASEQFDPARYFDWATPEYRNTGYADLLDIYMTGLYYTLVTKAEVDKANGVVGQRTEAGMSDEQNYWYCIEGGAEWAKKITCGVVPVTGSIYVEQYEGDAAQ
;
A
#
# COMPACT_ATOMS: atom_id res chain seq x y z
N GLY A 1 -2.78 -17.26 -8.56
CA GLY A 1 -3.47 -16.08 -8.04
C GLY A 1 -3.06 -15.85 -6.60
N MET A 2 -3.32 -14.67 -6.08
CA MET A 2 -3.11 -14.36 -4.66
C MET A 2 -4.28 -14.89 -3.83
N LEU A 3 -4.02 -15.24 -2.57
CA LEU A 3 -5.05 -15.54 -1.60
C LEU A 3 -5.80 -14.26 -1.21
N ASN A 4 -7.07 -14.40 -0.79
CA ASN A 4 -7.86 -13.25 -0.34
C ASN A 4 -7.42 -12.79 1.07
N PRO A 5 -6.83 -11.60 1.23
CA PRO A 5 -6.38 -11.11 2.54
C PRO A 5 -7.51 -10.90 3.56
N ALA A 6 -8.75 -10.73 3.08
CA ALA A 6 -9.92 -10.56 3.95
C ALA A 6 -10.47 -11.90 4.49
N ASN A 7 -10.00 -13.05 3.98
CA ASN A 7 -10.45 -14.34 4.47
C ASN A 7 -9.79 -14.67 5.82
N PRO A 8 -10.55 -14.87 6.91
CA PRO A 8 -10.00 -15.19 8.22
C PRO A 8 -9.15 -16.47 8.25
N GLU A 9 -9.49 -17.49 7.45
CA GLU A 9 -8.71 -18.73 7.35
C GLU A 9 -7.34 -18.49 6.71
N VAL A 10 -7.27 -17.58 5.71
CA VAL A 10 -6.01 -17.17 5.08
C VAL A 10 -5.16 -16.39 6.08
N GLN A 11 -5.76 -15.46 6.81
CA GLN A 11 -5.04 -14.69 7.83
C GLN A 11 -4.47 -15.61 8.92
N GLU A 12 -5.26 -16.55 9.44
CA GLU A 12 -4.77 -17.51 10.46
C GLU A 12 -3.66 -18.41 9.90
N TYR A 13 -3.74 -18.84 8.65
CA TYR A 13 -2.69 -19.62 8.01
C TYR A 13 -1.37 -18.83 7.92
N GLU A 14 -1.42 -17.59 7.47
CA GLU A 14 -0.23 -16.73 7.38
C GLU A 14 0.34 -16.38 8.77
N LEU A 15 -0.52 -16.12 9.75
CA LEU A 15 -0.10 -15.90 11.14
C LEU A 15 0.57 -17.15 11.74
N ALA A 16 0.08 -18.34 11.41
CA ALA A 16 0.70 -19.59 11.86
C ALA A 16 2.12 -19.76 11.31
N ILE A 17 2.35 -19.39 10.03
CA ILE A 17 3.69 -19.40 9.42
C ILE A 17 4.62 -18.42 10.15
N LEU A 18 4.14 -17.20 10.43
CA LEU A 18 4.93 -16.19 11.13
C LEU A 18 5.31 -16.63 12.56
N ARG A 19 4.37 -17.25 13.29
CA ARG A 19 4.65 -17.82 14.61
C ARG A 19 5.70 -18.92 14.54
N GLU A 20 5.51 -19.87 13.64
CA GLU A 20 6.47 -20.97 13.45
C GLU A 20 7.86 -20.46 13.11
N PHE A 21 7.95 -19.43 12.25
CA PHE A 21 9.22 -18.80 11.93
C PHE A 21 9.88 -18.19 13.17
N ALA A 22 9.17 -17.37 13.94
CA ALA A 22 9.71 -16.71 15.12
C ALA A 22 10.17 -17.70 16.22
N GLU A 23 9.45 -18.82 16.37
CA GLU A 23 9.80 -19.88 17.31
C GLU A 23 11.02 -20.70 16.87
N LYS A 24 11.12 -21.02 15.56
CA LYS A 24 12.21 -21.86 15.02
C LYS A 24 13.52 -21.10 14.79
N TYR A 25 13.44 -19.79 14.60
CA TYR A 25 14.59 -18.96 14.27
C TYR A 25 14.76 -17.79 15.28
N PRO A 26 15.00 -18.10 16.58
CA PRO A 26 15.03 -17.07 17.62
C PRO A 26 16.21 -16.10 17.52
N ASP A 27 17.22 -16.44 16.72
CA ASP A 27 18.45 -15.64 16.54
C ASP A 27 18.39 -14.66 15.37
N VAL A 28 17.28 -14.62 14.60
CA VAL A 28 17.13 -13.62 13.54
C VAL A 28 16.81 -12.26 14.14
N ASP A 29 17.38 -11.21 13.55
CA ASP A 29 17.18 -9.84 14.01
C ASP A 29 15.80 -9.28 13.69
N GLY A 30 15.20 -9.71 12.56
CA GLY A 30 13.90 -9.19 12.14
C GLY A 30 13.27 -9.95 10.98
N ILE A 31 12.03 -9.59 10.72
CA ILE A 31 11.26 -10.02 9.56
C ILE A 31 10.71 -8.80 8.82
N VAL A 32 10.77 -8.82 7.50
CA VAL A 32 10.22 -7.77 6.65
C VAL A 32 9.12 -8.38 5.80
N PHE A 33 7.91 -7.85 5.94
CA PHE A 33 6.79 -8.24 5.11
C PHE A 33 7.01 -7.75 3.68
N ASP A 34 6.64 -8.55 2.70
CA ASP A 34 6.59 -8.18 1.29
C ASP A 34 5.25 -8.64 0.71
N ARG A 35 4.57 -7.74 0.02
CA ARG A 35 3.30 -8.00 -0.64
C ARG A 35 2.15 -8.46 0.28
N VAL A 36 2.11 -7.98 1.50
CA VAL A 36 0.91 -8.10 2.36
C VAL A 36 -0.17 -7.16 1.81
N ARG A 37 -0.93 -7.63 0.81
CA ARG A 37 -1.83 -6.80 0.03
C ARG A 37 -2.83 -7.60 -0.78
N PHE A 38 -3.87 -6.93 -1.28
CA PHE A 38 -4.70 -7.45 -2.37
C PHE A 38 -3.92 -7.46 -3.69
N ASP A 39 -4.39 -8.23 -4.69
CA ASP A 39 -3.73 -8.34 -5.99
C ASP A 39 -3.76 -7.00 -6.76
N ASN A 40 -4.97 -6.44 -6.94
CA ASN A 40 -5.18 -5.16 -7.63
C ASN A 40 -6.54 -4.55 -7.24
N ILE A 41 -6.92 -3.43 -7.86
CA ILE A 41 -8.19 -2.75 -7.57
C ILE A 41 -9.42 -3.57 -7.95
N THR A 42 -9.29 -4.46 -8.92
CA THR A 42 -10.38 -5.30 -9.44
C THR A 42 -10.50 -6.65 -8.72
N SER A 43 -9.68 -6.91 -7.73
CA SER A 43 -9.77 -8.04 -6.81
C SER A 43 -10.21 -7.52 -5.44
N ASP A 44 -10.83 -8.20 -4.63
CA ASP A 44 -11.58 -9.43 -4.59
C ASP A 44 -13.05 -9.08 -4.39
N PHE A 45 -13.89 -9.47 -5.32
CA PHE A 45 -15.34 -9.24 -5.25
C PHE A 45 -16.09 -10.54 -4.92
N SER A 46 -15.54 -11.38 -4.05
CA SER A 46 -16.20 -12.61 -3.57
C SER A 46 -17.41 -12.30 -2.68
N PRO A 47 -18.34 -13.26 -2.50
CA PRO A 47 -19.43 -13.12 -1.55
C PRO A 47 -18.95 -12.83 -0.12
N LEU A 48 -17.84 -13.41 0.30
CA LEU A 48 -17.23 -13.15 1.60
C LEU A 48 -16.79 -11.69 1.74
N SER A 49 -16.10 -11.16 0.73
CA SER A 49 -15.65 -9.76 0.76
C SER A 49 -16.82 -8.78 0.74
N LYS A 50 -17.92 -9.12 0.05
CA LYS A 50 -19.17 -8.35 0.15
C LYS A 50 -19.69 -8.31 1.56
N GLU A 51 -19.83 -9.46 2.21
CA GLU A 51 -20.36 -9.58 3.57
C GLU A 51 -19.52 -8.79 4.58
N LEU A 52 -18.20 -8.96 4.54
CA LEU A 52 -17.27 -8.26 5.42
C LEU A 52 -17.28 -6.75 5.19
N PHE A 53 -17.33 -6.32 3.95
CA PHE A 53 -17.46 -4.90 3.61
C PHE A 53 -18.78 -4.30 4.09
N GLU A 54 -19.92 -4.97 3.89
CA GLU A 54 -21.22 -4.51 4.37
C GLU A 54 -21.25 -4.35 5.89
N ALA A 55 -20.60 -5.27 6.61
CA ALA A 55 -20.43 -5.19 8.06
C ALA A 55 -19.59 -3.96 8.46
N TYR A 56 -18.45 -3.73 7.78
CA TYR A 56 -17.60 -2.57 7.99
C TYR A 56 -18.30 -1.24 7.66
N ALA A 57 -18.98 -1.18 6.53
CA ALA A 57 -19.64 0.03 6.06
C ALA A 57 -20.94 0.37 6.83
N GLY A 58 -21.49 -0.61 7.56
CA GLY A 58 -22.78 -0.45 8.24
C GLY A 58 -23.96 -0.29 7.29
N THR A 59 -23.81 -0.70 6.02
CA THR A 59 -24.84 -0.59 4.99
C THR A 59 -24.78 -1.76 4.02
N LYS A 60 -25.90 -2.05 3.36
CA LYS A 60 -25.97 -3.07 2.31
C LYS A 60 -25.57 -2.48 0.96
N VAL A 61 -24.87 -3.27 0.16
CA VAL A 61 -24.55 -2.95 -1.24
C VAL A 61 -25.71 -3.43 -2.10
N ALA A 62 -26.47 -2.49 -2.65
CA ALA A 62 -27.70 -2.79 -3.40
C ALA A 62 -27.38 -3.43 -4.75
N ASP A 63 -26.43 -2.86 -5.47
CA ASP A 63 -25.97 -3.35 -6.78
C ASP A 63 -24.48 -3.72 -6.71
N TYR A 64 -24.20 -4.99 -6.45
CA TYR A 64 -22.83 -5.48 -6.29
C TYR A 64 -22.36 -6.18 -7.56
N PRO A 65 -21.19 -5.82 -8.13
CA PRO A 65 -20.18 -4.90 -7.58
C PRO A 65 -20.33 -3.42 -7.98
N ASP A 66 -21.36 -3.03 -8.77
CA ASP A 66 -21.45 -1.75 -9.47
C ASP A 66 -21.52 -0.54 -8.55
N ASP A 67 -22.08 -0.69 -7.34
CA ASP A 67 -22.03 0.38 -6.32
C ASP A 67 -20.61 0.66 -5.82
N ILE A 68 -19.66 -0.25 -6.07
CA ILE A 68 -18.25 -0.12 -5.70
C ILE A 68 -17.42 0.21 -6.94
N LEU A 69 -17.42 -0.69 -7.93
CA LEU A 69 -16.62 -0.62 -9.14
C LEU A 69 -17.45 -1.07 -10.33
N ARG A 70 -17.75 -0.12 -11.22
CA ARG A 70 -18.60 -0.35 -12.37
C ARG A 70 -17.78 -0.63 -13.60
N TRP A 71 -17.96 -1.81 -14.18
CA TRP A 71 -17.33 -2.19 -15.43
C TRP A 71 -18.04 -1.61 -16.63
N THR A 72 -17.25 -1.11 -17.58
CA THR A 72 -17.73 -0.63 -18.90
C THR A 72 -16.89 -1.25 -20.00
N GLN A 73 -17.47 -1.41 -21.17
CA GLN A 73 -16.76 -1.85 -22.36
C GLN A 73 -16.93 -0.79 -23.45
N ASP A 74 -15.82 -0.36 -24.03
CA ASP A 74 -15.85 0.60 -25.14
C ASP A 74 -16.27 -0.06 -26.48
N ALA A 75 -16.36 0.75 -27.53
CA ALA A 75 -16.77 0.29 -28.87
C ALA A 75 -15.79 -0.71 -29.49
N ASP A 76 -14.54 -0.71 -29.06
CA ASP A 76 -13.48 -1.61 -29.51
C ASP A 76 -13.40 -2.89 -28.66
N GLY A 77 -14.31 -3.04 -27.69
CA GLY A 77 -14.37 -4.20 -26.80
C GLY A 77 -13.37 -4.17 -25.64
N LYS A 78 -12.68 -3.05 -25.42
CA LYS A 78 -11.76 -2.89 -24.29
C LYS A 78 -12.54 -2.62 -23.01
N TRP A 79 -12.22 -3.37 -21.97
CA TRP A 79 -12.79 -3.17 -20.64
C TRP A 79 -12.10 -2.02 -19.91
N ASP A 80 -12.92 -1.19 -19.27
CA ASP A 80 -12.54 -0.13 -18.36
C ASP A 80 -13.45 -0.17 -17.14
N TRP A 81 -13.14 0.61 -16.12
CA TRP A 81 -13.94 0.69 -14.91
C TRP A 81 -14.08 2.13 -14.41
N SER A 82 -15.14 2.38 -13.70
CA SER A 82 -15.39 3.65 -13.02
C SER A 82 -15.80 3.43 -11.56
N GLN A 83 -15.62 4.47 -10.75
CA GLN A 83 -15.96 4.41 -9.34
C GLN A 83 -17.47 4.44 -9.13
N GLY A 84 -17.98 3.51 -8.32
CA GLY A 84 -19.32 3.56 -7.78
C GLY A 84 -19.40 4.45 -6.52
N PRO A 85 -20.61 4.70 -5.99
CA PRO A 85 -20.81 5.58 -4.83
C PRO A 85 -20.13 5.07 -3.54
N LEU A 86 -19.86 3.77 -3.44
CA LEU A 86 -19.22 3.15 -2.28
C LEU A 86 -17.71 2.90 -2.48
N PHE A 87 -17.15 3.30 -3.62
CA PHE A 87 -15.75 3.03 -3.96
C PHE A 87 -14.76 3.50 -2.88
N ARG A 88 -14.88 4.76 -2.43
CA ARG A 88 -13.95 5.32 -1.43
C ARG A 88 -14.03 4.57 -0.09
N LYS A 89 -15.23 4.13 0.30
CA LYS A 89 -15.43 3.31 1.50
C LYS A 89 -14.88 1.90 1.34
N TRP A 90 -14.97 1.34 0.12
CA TRP A 90 -14.39 0.04 -0.21
C TRP A 90 -12.88 0.01 -0.09
N ILE A 91 -12.18 1.02 -0.64
CA ILE A 91 -10.72 1.10 -0.52
C ILE A 91 -10.28 1.36 0.92
N GLU A 92 -11.04 2.10 1.70
CA GLU A 92 -10.81 2.28 3.13
C GLU A 92 -10.93 0.95 3.89
N TRP A 93 -11.99 0.17 3.63
CA TRP A 93 -12.15 -1.16 4.20
C TRP A 93 -11.00 -2.09 3.83
N ARG A 94 -10.58 -2.12 2.57
CA ARG A 94 -9.44 -2.96 2.16
C ARG A 94 -8.16 -2.59 2.91
N ALA A 95 -7.93 -1.30 3.10
CA ALA A 95 -6.77 -0.84 3.87
C ALA A 95 -6.89 -1.21 5.36
N SER A 96 -8.09 -1.21 5.94
CA SER A 96 -8.30 -1.67 7.32
C SER A 96 -8.01 -3.16 7.47
N VAL A 97 -8.39 -4.00 6.50
CA VAL A 97 -8.08 -5.44 6.49
C VAL A 97 -6.57 -5.69 6.58
N ILE A 98 -5.79 -4.97 5.78
CA ILE A 98 -4.32 -5.11 5.81
C ILE A 98 -3.75 -4.60 7.13
N LYS A 99 -4.21 -3.46 7.63
CA LYS A 99 -3.78 -2.94 8.94
C LYS A 99 -4.07 -3.92 10.07
N ASP A 100 -5.26 -4.49 10.10
CA ASP A 100 -5.68 -5.43 11.15
C ASP A 100 -4.78 -6.67 11.14
N PHE A 101 -4.46 -7.20 9.95
CA PHE A 101 -3.51 -8.30 9.82
C PHE A 101 -2.11 -7.93 10.31
N VAL A 102 -1.57 -6.77 9.89
CA VAL A 102 -0.24 -6.30 10.34
C VAL A 102 -0.23 -6.09 11.85
N THR A 103 -1.30 -5.54 12.43
CA THR A 103 -1.44 -5.34 13.87
C THR A 103 -1.36 -6.67 14.62
N GLU A 104 -2.09 -7.67 14.18
CA GLU A 104 -2.12 -8.98 14.83
C GLU A 104 -0.80 -9.73 14.64
N ALA A 105 -0.21 -9.68 13.44
CA ALA A 105 1.10 -10.26 13.16
C ALA A 105 2.19 -9.63 14.06
N HIS A 106 2.24 -8.31 14.15
CA HIS A 106 3.17 -7.60 15.02
C HIS A 106 2.99 -8.03 16.48
N ARG A 107 1.75 -8.05 16.98
CA ARG A 107 1.45 -8.45 18.36
C ARG A 107 1.97 -9.86 18.66
N GLN A 108 1.65 -10.84 17.79
CA GLN A 108 2.07 -12.24 18.00
C GLN A 108 3.59 -12.42 17.91
N LEU A 109 4.23 -11.78 16.94
CA LEU A 109 5.69 -11.83 16.79
C LEU A 109 6.41 -11.24 18.00
N LYS A 110 5.93 -10.11 18.53
CA LYS A 110 6.51 -9.47 19.73
C LYS A 110 6.25 -10.26 21.01
N GLU A 111 5.16 -11.02 21.10
CA GLU A 111 4.92 -11.94 22.23
C GLU A 111 5.91 -13.11 22.24
N ILE A 112 6.28 -13.65 21.06
CA ILE A 112 7.24 -14.75 20.94
C ILE A 112 8.67 -14.23 21.15
N ASN A 113 9.04 -13.16 20.46
CA ASN A 113 10.36 -12.56 20.56
C ASN A 113 10.25 -11.01 20.60
N PRO A 114 10.27 -10.39 21.79
CA PRO A 114 10.17 -8.94 21.92
C PRO A 114 11.28 -8.13 21.23
N ARG A 115 12.42 -8.77 20.89
CA ARG A 115 13.54 -8.13 20.21
C ARG A 115 13.46 -8.22 18.70
N LEU A 116 12.60 -9.09 18.16
CA LEU A 116 12.43 -9.28 16.72
C LEU A 116 11.93 -7.97 16.08
N LEU A 117 12.69 -7.43 15.16
CA LEU A 117 12.26 -6.27 14.39
C LEU A 117 11.21 -6.67 13.36
N VAL A 118 10.14 -5.91 13.28
CA VAL A 118 9.06 -6.11 12.31
C VAL A 118 9.07 -4.96 11.33
N GLY A 119 9.26 -5.27 10.06
CA GLY A 119 9.30 -4.30 8.98
C GLY A 119 8.32 -4.60 7.87
N ASP A 120 8.14 -3.64 6.98
CA ASP A 120 7.37 -3.82 5.75
C ASP A 120 8.11 -3.21 4.55
N TYR A 121 7.95 -3.84 3.40
CA TYR A 121 8.53 -3.42 2.13
C TYR A 121 7.43 -3.09 1.13
N THR A 122 7.32 -1.82 0.76
CA THR A 122 6.36 -1.37 -0.26
C THR A 122 7.02 -0.44 -1.27
N GLY A 123 6.34 -0.17 -2.38
CA GLY A 123 6.80 0.84 -3.33
C GLY A 123 6.53 2.27 -2.84
N ALA A 124 7.37 3.21 -3.26
CA ALA A 124 7.26 4.62 -2.88
C ALA A 124 6.05 5.35 -3.49
N TRP A 125 5.35 4.75 -4.45
CA TRP A 125 4.21 5.36 -5.17
C TRP A 125 2.90 5.30 -4.38
N TYR A 126 2.86 5.93 -3.23
CA TYR A 126 1.71 5.99 -2.34
C TYR A 126 0.39 6.40 -3.02
N PRO A 127 0.37 7.34 -3.98
CA PRO A 127 -0.89 7.78 -4.60
C PRO A 127 -1.73 6.68 -5.21
N THR A 128 -1.13 5.55 -5.60
CA THR A 128 -1.83 4.40 -6.20
C THR A 128 -1.86 3.16 -5.32
N TYR A 129 -1.27 3.19 -4.13
CA TYR A 129 -1.23 2.01 -3.25
C TYR A 129 -2.60 1.57 -2.74
N TYR A 130 -3.60 2.46 -2.75
CA TYR A 130 -4.98 2.07 -2.47
C TYR A 130 -5.52 1.01 -3.45
N TYR A 131 -4.93 0.88 -4.67
CA TYR A 131 -5.29 -0.18 -5.62
C TYR A 131 -5.07 -1.58 -5.05
N VAL A 132 -4.12 -1.72 -4.17
CA VAL A 132 -3.79 -3.01 -3.53
C VAL A 132 -4.19 -3.06 -2.05
N GLY A 133 -4.97 -2.07 -1.58
CA GLY A 133 -5.49 -2.03 -0.21
C GLY A 133 -4.41 -1.81 0.85
N VAL A 134 -3.35 -1.06 0.55
CA VAL A 134 -2.26 -0.81 1.48
C VAL A 134 -2.18 0.67 1.83
N ASN A 135 -2.13 0.96 3.13
CA ASN A 135 -1.86 2.29 3.66
C ASN A 135 -0.66 2.23 4.61
N TRP A 136 0.55 2.34 4.05
CA TRP A 136 1.79 2.34 4.82
C TRP A 136 2.12 3.69 5.49
N ALA A 137 1.16 4.60 5.56
CA ALA A 137 1.30 5.88 6.25
C ALA A 137 1.26 5.71 7.78
N SER A 138 1.76 6.74 8.50
CA SER A 138 1.39 6.94 9.89
C SER A 138 -0.07 7.41 10.00
N GLU A 139 -0.76 7.08 11.09
CA GLU A 139 -2.09 7.64 11.40
C GLU A 139 -2.08 9.17 11.57
N GLN A 140 -0.90 9.76 11.77
CA GLN A 140 -0.73 11.21 11.86
C GLN A 140 -0.78 11.90 10.48
N PHE A 141 -0.49 11.16 9.41
CA PHE A 141 -0.62 11.65 8.04
C PHE A 141 -2.09 11.62 7.60
N ASP A 142 -2.57 12.70 7.00
CA ASP A 142 -3.95 12.80 6.51
C ASP A 142 -3.99 12.73 4.99
N PRO A 143 -4.23 11.55 4.39
CA PRO A 143 -4.26 11.40 2.94
C PRO A 143 -5.36 12.22 2.25
N ALA A 144 -6.49 12.48 2.93
CA ALA A 144 -7.60 13.24 2.36
C ALA A 144 -7.25 14.70 2.04
N ARG A 145 -6.13 15.22 2.59
CA ARG A 145 -5.61 16.56 2.23
C ARG A 145 -4.91 16.59 0.88
N TYR A 146 -4.51 15.43 0.36
CA TYR A 146 -3.68 15.32 -0.84
C TYR A 146 -4.38 14.55 -1.96
N PHE A 147 -5.33 13.68 -1.63
CA PHE A 147 -5.91 12.72 -2.57
C PHE A 147 -7.43 12.66 -2.44
N ASP A 148 -8.12 12.94 -3.52
CA ASP A 148 -9.59 12.93 -3.57
C ASP A 148 -10.20 11.54 -3.38
N TRP A 149 -9.43 10.49 -3.62
CA TRP A 149 -9.88 9.11 -3.39
C TRP A 149 -9.94 8.75 -1.91
N ALA A 150 -9.20 9.42 -1.03
CA ALA A 150 -9.19 9.12 0.39
C ALA A 150 -10.42 9.70 1.11
N THR A 151 -11.01 8.91 2.02
CA THR A 151 -11.98 9.41 3.00
C THR A 151 -11.24 10.08 4.16
N PRO A 152 -11.89 10.93 4.98
CA PRO A 152 -11.27 11.47 6.20
C PRO A 152 -10.80 10.36 7.17
N GLU A 153 -11.50 9.22 7.19
CA GLU A 153 -11.23 8.07 8.05
C GLU A 153 -10.10 7.20 7.51
N TYR A 154 -9.73 7.31 6.22
CA TYR A 154 -8.67 6.51 5.60
C TYR A 154 -7.34 6.59 6.36
N ARG A 155 -7.03 7.73 7.00
CA ARG A 155 -5.85 7.87 7.86
C ARG A 155 -5.77 6.82 8.97
N ASN A 156 -6.92 6.38 9.50
CA ASN A 156 -6.99 5.41 10.58
C ASN A 156 -6.57 3.99 10.14
N THR A 157 -6.38 3.77 8.85
CA THR A 157 -5.90 2.50 8.30
C THR A 157 -4.39 2.47 8.09
N GLY A 158 -3.68 3.55 8.44
CA GLY A 158 -2.23 3.62 8.41
C GLY A 158 -1.60 2.71 9.45
N TYR A 159 -0.43 2.12 9.15
CA TYR A 159 0.24 1.17 10.04
C TYR A 159 1.74 1.41 10.23
N ALA A 160 2.30 2.53 9.72
CA ALA A 160 3.72 2.84 9.95
C ALA A 160 4.10 2.88 11.44
N ASP A 161 3.16 3.28 12.29
CA ASP A 161 3.34 3.38 13.75
C ASP A 161 3.57 2.02 14.43
N LEU A 162 3.28 0.91 13.74
CA LEU A 162 3.47 -0.46 14.21
C LEU A 162 4.83 -1.05 13.82
N LEU A 163 5.56 -0.40 12.90
CA LEU A 163 6.78 -0.96 12.31
C LEU A 163 8.02 -0.51 13.07
N ASP A 164 9.02 -1.39 13.16
CA ASP A 164 10.36 -1.06 13.64
C ASP A 164 11.27 -0.53 12.51
N ILE A 165 10.98 -0.92 11.26
CA ILE A 165 11.66 -0.44 10.05
C ILE A 165 10.69 -0.43 8.87
N TYR A 166 10.78 0.59 8.04
CA TYR A 166 10.03 0.67 6.79
C TYR A 166 10.98 0.76 5.60
N MET A 167 10.77 -0.11 4.62
CA MET A 167 11.56 -0.15 3.39
C MET A 167 10.70 0.31 2.22
N THR A 168 11.16 1.33 1.50
CA THR A 168 10.44 1.89 0.35
C THR A 168 11.16 1.64 -0.97
N GLY A 169 10.47 1.07 -1.95
CA GLY A 169 11.00 0.81 -3.29
C GLY A 169 11.05 2.08 -4.12
N LEU A 170 12.22 2.65 -4.28
CA LEU A 170 12.50 3.84 -5.09
C LEU A 170 12.91 3.41 -6.51
N TYR A 171 11.99 2.78 -7.25
CA TYR A 171 12.26 2.20 -8.58
C TYR A 171 12.09 3.25 -9.68
N TYR A 172 12.87 4.31 -9.59
CA TYR A 172 12.84 5.44 -10.49
C TYR A 172 14.17 5.59 -11.25
N THR A 173 14.09 5.92 -12.52
CA THR A 173 15.27 6.19 -13.36
C THR A 173 15.89 7.56 -13.07
N LEU A 174 15.08 8.52 -12.60
CA LEU A 174 15.54 9.84 -12.20
C LEU A 174 15.96 9.84 -10.73
N VAL A 175 17.13 10.42 -10.45
CA VAL A 175 17.68 10.47 -9.10
C VAL A 175 17.20 11.72 -8.36
N THR A 176 17.29 12.89 -9.00
CA THR A 176 17.05 14.19 -8.38
C THR A 176 15.83 14.92 -8.94
N LYS A 177 15.26 15.82 -8.15
CA LYS A 177 14.21 16.75 -8.59
C LYS A 177 14.67 17.63 -9.77
N ALA A 178 15.96 18.01 -9.79
CA ALA A 178 16.52 18.78 -10.89
C ALA A 178 16.53 18.02 -12.22
N GLU A 179 16.63 16.69 -12.18
CA GLU A 179 16.48 15.85 -13.39
C GLU A 179 15.03 15.80 -13.85
N VAL A 180 14.06 15.77 -12.92
CA VAL A 180 12.62 15.86 -13.25
C VAL A 180 12.34 17.17 -13.96
N ASP A 181 12.86 18.30 -13.45
CA ASP A 181 12.68 19.62 -14.07
C ASP A 181 13.25 19.68 -15.50
N LYS A 182 14.42 19.09 -15.72
CA LYS A 182 15.05 19.02 -17.05
C LYS A 182 14.28 18.15 -18.02
N ALA A 183 13.57 17.13 -17.54
CA ALA A 183 12.77 16.25 -18.36
C ALA A 183 11.42 16.89 -18.78
N ASN A 184 11.18 18.18 -18.46
CA ASN A 184 9.96 18.95 -18.80
C ASN A 184 8.67 18.30 -18.33
N GLY A 185 8.63 17.83 -17.12
CA GLY A 185 7.40 17.33 -16.54
C GLY A 185 7.54 15.98 -15.88
N VAL A 186 6.42 15.36 -15.64
CA VAL A 186 6.32 14.11 -14.93
C VAL A 186 7.00 13.01 -15.73
N VAL A 187 8.15 12.59 -15.28
CA VAL A 187 8.84 11.43 -15.82
C VAL A 187 8.87 10.37 -14.75
N GLY A 188 8.01 9.41 -14.88
CA GLY A 188 7.93 8.31 -13.94
C GLY A 188 7.09 7.18 -14.53
N GLN A 189 7.20 6.01 -13.96
CA GLN A 189 6.43 4.85 -14.41
C GLN A 189 4.93 5.02 -14.18
N ARG A 190 4.50 6.01 -13.35
CA ARG A 190 3.11 6.25 -12.98
C ARG A 190 2.87 7.73 -12.80
N THR A 191 2.36 8.35 -13.84
CA THR A 191 1.84 9.71 -13.80
C THR A 191 0.34 9.63 -13.62
N GLU A 192 -0.19 10.29 -12.58
CA GLU A 192 -1.63 10.40 -12.41
C GLU A 192 -2.09 11.81 -12.76
N ALA A 193 -3.20 11.87 -13.50
CA ALA A 193 -3.81 13.15 -13.82
C ALA A 193 -4.25 13.89 -12.54
N GLY A 194 -3.97 15.18 -12.46
CA GLY A 194 -4.39 16.02 -11.33
C GLY A 194 -3.38 16.11 -10.16
N MET A 195 -2.19 15.53 -10.31
CA MET A 195 -1.14 15.74 -9.31
C MET A 195 -0.63 17.19 -9.33
N SER A 196 -0.37 17.74 -8.15
CA SER A 196 0.27 19.05 -8.00
C SER A 196 1.75 19.00 -8.40
N ASP A 197 2.37 20.16 -8.65
CA ASP A 197 3.81 20.25 -8.97
C ASP A 197 4.68 19.59 -7.88
N GLU A 198 4.32 19.74 -6.61
CA GLU A 198 5.01 19.07 -5.50
C GLU A 198 4.91 17.55 -5.61
N GLN A 199 3.76 17.04 -6.02
CA GLN A 199 3.54 15.60 -6.19
C GLN A 199 4.28 15.03 -7.41
N ASN A 200 4.58 15.85 -8.42
CA ASN A 200 5.36 15.42 -9.59
C ASN A 200 6.78 14.96 -9.21
N TYR A 201 7.38 15.55 -8.16
CA TYR A 201 8.68 15.10 -7.67
C TYR A 201 8.65 13.74 -6.97
N TRP A 202 7.48 13.16 -6.77
CA TRP A 202 7.34 11.83 -6.20
C TRP A 202 8.08 10.75 -6.99
N TYR A 203 8.19 10.92 -8.29
CA TYR A 203 8.72 9.92 -9.22
C TYR A 203 10.21 10.07 -9.52
N CYS A 204 10.97 10.54 -8.54
CA CYS A 204 12.43 10.43 -8.51
C CYS A 204 12.89 9.90 -7.15
N ILE A 205 14.14 9.44 -7.04
CA ILE A 205 14.65 8.86 -5.80
C ILE A 205 14.61 9.87 -4.66
N GLU A 206 15.09 11.10 -4.90
CA GLU A 206 15.08 12.18 -3.91
C GLU A 206 13.66 12.49 -3.42
N GLY A 207 12.74 12.76 -4.33
CA GLY A 207 11.37 13.11 -4.00
C GLY A 207 10.60 11.95 -3.37
N GLY A 208 10.75 10.73 -3.88
CA GLY A 208 10.14 9.54 -3.28
C GLY A 208 10.61 9.27 -1.86
N ALA A 209 11.90 9.49 -1.57
CA ALA A 209 12.43 9.37 -0.21
C ALA A 209 11.89 10.46 0.73
N GLU A 210 11.77 11.70 0.26
CA GLU A 210 11.17 12.79 1.05
C GLU A 210 9.70 12.51 1.36
N TRP A 211 8.94 12.07 0.37
CA TRP A 211 7.54 11.71 0.57
C TRP A 211 7.38 10.52 1.51
N ALA A 212 8.23 9.50 1.43
CA ALA A 212 8.20 8.39 2.37
C ALA A 212 8.37 8.86 3.82
N LYS A 213 9.32 9.77 4.08
CA LYS A 213 9.49 10.41 5.41
C LYS A 213 8.28 11.25 5.82
N LYS A 214 7.69 12.01 4.90
CA LYS A 214 6.51 12.85 5.15
C LYS A 214 5.30 12.00 5.52
N ILE A 215 5.06 10.90 4.79
CA ILE A 215 3.91 10.02 4.98
C ILE A 215 4.03 9.21 6.26
N THR A 216 5.23 8.73 6.57
CA THR A 216 5.47 8.02 7.83
C THR A 216 5.58 8.96 9.04
N CYS A 217 5.52 10.27 8.84
CA CYS A 217 5.64 11.30 9.90
C CYS A 217 6.89 11.11 10.80
N GLY A 218 7.90 10.37 10.34
CA GLY A 218 9.11 10.08 11.09
C GLY A 218 8.94 9.13 12.28
N VAL A 219 7.80 8.41 12.36
CA VAL A 219 7.54 7.45 13.46
C VAL A 219 8.34 6.17 13.32
N VAL A 220 8.85 5.89 12.14
CA VAL A 220 9.63 4.70 11.81
C VAL A 220 10.87 5.07 11.00
N PRO A 221 12.03 4.41 11.18
CA PRO A 221 13.18 4.52 10.28
C PRO A 221 12.79 4.08 8.86
N VAL A 222 13.13 4.92 7.86
CA VAL A 222 12.83 4.66 6.45
C VAL A 222 14.12 4.33 5.71
N THR A 223 14.15 3.19 5.02
CA THR A 223 15.24 2.76 4.14
C THR A 223 14.77 2.72 2.69
N GLY A 224 15.48 3.40 1.79
CA GLY A 224 15.19 3.34 0.36
C GLY A 224 15.87 2.14 -0.31
N SER A 225 15.13 1.46 -1.19
CA SER A 225 15.66 0.41 -2.06
C SER A 225 15.63 0.88 -3.50
N ILE A 226 16.74 0.73 -4.22
CA ILE A 226 16.88 1.08 -5.63
C ILE A 226 16.95 -0.19 -6.48
N TYR A 227 16.46 -0.09 -7.71
CA TYR A 227 16.53 -1.17 -8.68
C TYR A 227 17.75 -0.97 -9.59
N VAL A 228 18.85 -1.66 -9.26
CA VAL A 228 20.17 -1.44 -9.87
C VAL A 228 20.16 -1.59 -11.39
N GLU A 229 19.34 -2.49 -11.94
CA GLU A 229 19.24 -2.69 -13.40
C GLU A 229 18.70 -1.47 -14.16
N GLN A 230 18.08 -0.49 -13.47
CA GLN A 230 17.66 0.77 -14.10
C GLN A 230 18.83 1.72 -14.38
N TYR A 231 20.01 1.44 -13.86
CA TYR A 231 21.21 2.26 -13.99
C TYR A 231 22.27 1.57 -14.85
N GLU A 232 21.86 1.04 -16.02
CA GLU A 232 22.79 0.45 -16.97
C GLU A 232 23.72 1.51 -17.59
N GLY A 233 25.00 1.18 -17.76
CA GLY A 233 26.04 2.07 -18.31
C GLY A 233 26.74 2.90 -17.24
N ASP A 234 27.25 4.08 -17.61
CA ASP A 234 28.08 4.95 -16.75
C ASP A 234 27.37 5.42 -15.46
N ALA A 235 26.04 5.38 -15.42
CA ALA A 235 25.26 5.75 -14.25
C ALA A 235 25.25 4.65 -13.17
N ALA A 236 25.64 3.42 -13.50
CA ALA A 236 25.69 2.30 -12.57
C ALA A 236 27.02 2.22 -11.79
N GLN A 237 27.99 3.10 -12.10
CA GLN A 237 29.27 3.25 -11.42
C GLN A 237 29.23 4.38 -10.41
#